data_4a4410a3a859fca8d1b08bb4a4d9f67f
#
_entry.id   4a4410a3a859fca8d1b08bb4a4d9f67f
#
_cell.length_a   1.000
_cell.length_b   1.000
_cell.length_c   1.000
_cell.angle_alpha   90.00
_cell.angle_beta   90.00
_cell.angle_gamma   90.00
#
_symmetry.space_group_name_H-M   'P 1'
#
loop_
_entity.id
_entity.type
_entity.pdbx_description
1 polymer ?
#
loop_
_entity_poly.entity_id
_entity_poly.type
_entity_poly.pdbx_seq_one_letter_code
_entity_poly.pdbx_strand_id
1 'polypeptide(L)'
;MSEKRTSLWENGLIWFGAGVSIAEILTGTYLAPLGFGKGLAAIILGHLIGCLMLFFAGVIGGKVRKSAMETVKMSFGQKGSLLFAFLNVLQLVGWTAIMIYDGALAADGVLSVGRWVWCLVIGVLIVLWIVIGITNLGKVNVIAMSALFVLTLILSKVIFLDSGAVGMAADESMTFGAAVELSVAMPLSWLPLISDYTREAKEPVKATAISAVVYGVVSCWMYVIGMGAAIYTGEYDIAQIMLKSGLGIAGLLIIIFSTVTTTFLDAYSAGISSESIVRKWNGKHVAIVVTVIGTVAAMVYPMDNITDFLYLIGSVFAPMIAIQIADFFLLKRDASSQNVQLTNLIVWLIGFLVYRMLMHVDMPVGNTLPDMAITMLVCVVASKVGKER
;
A
#
# COMPACT_ATOMS: atom_id res chain seq x y z
N MET A 1 -1.43 32.59 7.53
CA MET A 1 -0.85 31.51 8.36
C MET A 1 0.07 30.73 7.45
N SER A 2 1.36 30.55 7.76
CA SER A 2 2.22 29.67 6.96
C SER A 2 1.69 28.24 7.14
N GLU A 3 1.32 27.58 6.03
CA GLU A 3 0.98 26.17 6.04
C GLU A 3 2.12 25.40 6.68
N LYS A 4 1.80 24.66 7.76
CA LYS A 4 2.78 23.87 8.50
C LYS A 4 3.17 22.67 7.63
N ARG A 5 4.30 22.76 6.94
CA ARG A 5 4.82 21.70 6.07
C ARG A 5 5.53 20.63 6.86
N THR A 6 5.40 19.39 6.38
CA THR A 6 6.00 18.21 7.03
C THR A 6 7.53 18.17 6.84
N SER A 7 8.23 17.79 7.88
CA SER A 7 9.67 17.55 7.89
C SER A 7 10.03 16.19 7.30
N LEU A 8 11.32 15.94 7.07
CA LEU A 8 11.82 14.64 6.65
C LEU A 8 11.51 13.55 7.69
N TRP A 9 11.65 13.90 8.98
CA TRP A 9 11.36 12.98 10.09
C TRP A 9 9.87 12.59 10.14
N GLU A 10 8.96 13.56 10.00
CA GLU A 10 7.52 13.28 9.96
C GLU A 10 7.14 12.38 8.78
N ASN A 11 7.72 12.61 7.59
CA ASN A 11 7.52 11.70 6.46
C ASN A 11 8.07 10.30 6.74
N GLY A 12 9.25 10.17 7.33
CA GLY A 12 9.81 8.88 7.74
C GLY A 12 8.90 8.14 8.71
N LEU A 13 8.33 8.82 9.71
CA LEU A 13 7.42 8.21 10.68
C LEU A 13 6.10 7.75 10.05
N ILE A 14 5.51 8.55 9.15
CA ILE A 14 4.29 8.16 8.42
C ILE A 14 4.53 6.85 7.68
N TRP A 15 5.61 6.77 6.91
CA TRP A 15 5.91 5.61 6.07
C TRP A 15 6.48 4.41 6.84
N PHE A 16 7.08 4.64 8.00
CA PHE A 16 7.35 3.58 8.97
C PHE A 16 6.03 2.94 9.45
N GLY A 17 5.06 3.77 9.84
CA GLY A 17 3.74 3.30 10.27
C GLY A 17 2.98 2.58 9.17
N ALA A 18 3.08 3.04 7.92
CA ALA A 18 2.47 2.36 6.77
C ALA A 18 3.08 0.96 6.53
N GLY A 19 4.41 0.82 6.70
CA GLY A 19 5.10 -0.46 6.51
C GLY A 19 4.91 -1.45 7.66
N VAL A 20 4.65 -1.00 8.89
CA VAL A 20 4.35 -1.90 10.02
C VAL A 20 2.87 -2.25 10.02
N SER A 21 2.48 -3.24 9.24
CA SER A 21 1.09 -3.66 9.16
C SER A 21 0.92 -5.18 9.19
N ILE A 22 -0.28 -5.60 9.58
CA ILE A 22 -0.67 -7.02 9.58
C ILE A 22 -0.70 -7.57 8.16
N ALA A 23 -1.18 -6.78 7.19
CA ALA A 23 -1.23 -7.19 5.79
C ALA A 23 0.16 -7.50 5.21
N GLU A 24 1.20 -6.76 5.63
CA GLU A 24 2.60 -7.03 5.24
C GLU A 24 3.08 -8.38 5.80
N ILE A 25 2.79 -8.67 7.08
CA ILE A 25 3.15 -9.95 7.71
C ILE A 25 2.39 -11.09 7.04
N LEU A 26 1.07 -10.94 6.84
CA LEU A 26 0.23 -11.93 6.19
C LEU A 26 0.71 -12.24 4.77
N THR A 27 0.98 -11.22 3.97
CA THR A 27 1.50 -11.42 2.60
C THR A 27 2.86 -12.11 2.63
N GLY A 28 3.69 -11.79 3.62
CA GLY A 28 4.97 -12.47 3.82
C GLY A 28 4.83 -13.98 4.04
N THR A 29 3.77 -14.44 4.74
CA THR A 29 3.55 -15.88 4.96
C THR A 29 3.37 -16.64 3.65
N TYR A 30 2.76 -16.03 2.63
CA TYR A 30 2.53 -16.66 1.33
C TYR A 30 3.82 -17.02 0.58
N LEU A 31 4.96 -16.39 0.93
CA LEU A 31 6.24 -16.64 0.28
C LEU A 31 6.98 -17.86 0.89
N ALA A 32 6.46 -18.44 1.98
CA ALA A 32 7.07 -19.59 2.65
C ALA A 32 7.32 -20.81 1.73
N PRO A 33 6.45 -21.13 0.75
CA PRO A 33 6.68 -22.25 -0.18
C PRO A 33 7.99 -22.18 -0.98
N LEU A 34 8.56 -20.97 -1.19
CA LEU A 34 9.85 -20.80 -1.86
C LEU A 34 11.06 -21.18 -1.00
N GLY A 35 10.85 -21.36 0.31
CA GLY A 35 11.93 -21.43 1.28
C GLY A 35 12.60 -20.09 1.53
N PHE A 36 13.34 -19.98 2.65
CA PHE A 36 13.82 -18.70 3.16
C PHE A 36 14.72 -17.93 2.18
N GLY A 37 15.68 -18.60 1.53
CA GLY A 37 16.65 -17.93 0.66
C GLY A 37 16.03 -17.32 -0.60
N LYS A 38 15.25 -18.11 -1.35
CA LYS A 38 14.56 -17.63 -2.55
C LYS A 38 13.48 -16.60 -2.19
N GLY A 39 12.73 -16.84 -1.10
CA GLY A 39 11.72 -15.90 -0.61
C GLY A 39 12.32 -14.54 -0.23
N LEU A 40 13.44 -14.52 0.50
CA LEU A 40 14.16 -13.28 0.84
C LEU A 40 14.62 -12.53 -0.41
N ALA A 41 15.14 -13.24 -1.42
CA ALA A 41 15.54 -12.63 -2.68
C ALA A 41 14.35 -12.01 -3.42
N ALA A 42 13.19 -12.70 -3.44
CA ALA A 42 11.96 -12.19 -4.05
C ALA A 42 11.44 -10.95 -3.30
N ILE A 43 11.45 -10.96 -1.96
CA ILE A 43 11.07 -9.81 -1.13
C ILE A 43 11.92 -8.60 -1.47
N ILE A 44 13.24 -8.74 -1.44
CA ILE A 44 14.16 -7.62 -1.71
C ILE A 44 13.97 -7.09 -3.12
N LEU A 45 13.94 -7.97 -4.13
CA LEU A 45 13.78 -7.57 -5.52
C LEU A 45 12.44 -6.86 -5.75
N GLY A 46 11.34 -7.41 -5.26
CA GLY A 46 10.01 -6.82 -5.42
C GLY A 46 9.89 -5.45 -4.74
N HIS A 47 10.40 -5.32 -3.51
CA HIS A 47 10.40 -4.03 -2.82
C HIS A 47 11.31 -2.99 -3.49
N LEU A 48 12.47 -3.38 -4.03
CA LEU A 48 13.31 -2.47 -4.81
C LEU A 48 12.56 -1.93 -6.03
N ILE A 49 11.87 -2.80 -6.78
CA ILE A 49 11.07 -2.41 -7.94
C ILE A 49 9.93 -1.48 -7.49
N GLY A 50 9.10 -1.91 -6.54
CA GLY A 50 7.92 -1.17 -6.11
C GLY A 50 8.26 0.17 -5.44
N CYS A 51 9.30 0.22 -4.59
CA CYS A 51 9.72 1.46 -3.93
C CYS A 51 10.39 2.45 -4.89
N LEU A 52 11.05 1.98 -5.96
CA LEU A 52 11.52 2.86 -7.01
C LEU A 52 10.36 3.56 -7.72
N MET A 53 9.29 2.82 -8.03
CA MET A 53 8.06 3.37 -8.60
C MET A 53 7.38 4.34 -7.63
N LEU A 54 7.32 3.98 -6.34
CA LEU A 54 6.80 4.82 -5.27
C LEU A 54 7.56 6.15 -5.19
N PHE A 55 8.88 6.12 -5.31
CA PHE A 55 9.71 7.32 -5.36
C PHE A 55 9.33 8.22 -6.54
N PHE A 56 9.22 7.68 -7.76
CA PHE A 56 8.86 8.49 -8.93
C PHE A 56 7.46 9.10 -8.80
N ALA A 57 6.46 8.32 -8.36
CA ALA A 57 5.10 8.82 -8.14
C ALA A 57 5.08 9.95 -7.10
N GLY A 58 5.75 9.79 -5.98
CA GLY A 58 5.81 10.80 -4.92
C GLY A 58 6.58 12.05 -5.31
N VAL A 59 7.62 11.93 -6.14
CA VAL A 59 8.36 13.08 -6.68
C VAL A 59 7.48 13.94 -7.59
N ILE A 60 6.59 13.32 -8.39
CA ILE A 60 5.63 14.07 -9.22
C ILE A 60 4.78 14.99 -8.32
N GLY A 61 4.03 14.41 -7.38
CA GLY A 61 3.16 15.20 -6.50
C GLY A 61 3.91 16.23 -5.65
N GLY A 62 5.05 15.84 -5.12
CA GLY A 62 5.90 16.71 -4.32
C GLY A 62 6.42 17.94 -5.09
N LYS A 63 6.83 17.76 -6.34
CA LYS A 63 7.32 18.87 -7.19
C LYS A 63 6.21 19.81 -7.62
N VAL A 64 5.05 19.27 -7.99
CA VAL A 64 3.91 20.10 -8.46
C VAL A 64 3.00 20.57 -7.33
N ARG A 65 3.22 20.11 -6.11
CA ARG A 65 2.40 20.45 -4.93
C ARG A 65 0.92 20.07 -5.09
N LYS A 66 0.66 18.93 -5.71
CA LYS A 66 -0.69 18.42 -5.97
C LYS A 66 -0.88 17.04 -5.31
N SER A 67 -2.13 16.73 -4.94
CA SER A 67 -2.50 15.39 -4.48
C SER A 67 -2.32 14.34 -5.58
N ALA A 68 -2.34 13.07 -5.22
CA ALA A 68 -2.15 11.99 -6.18
C ALA A 68 -3.16 12.08 -7.34
N MET A 69 -4.44 12.21 -7.05
CA MET A 69 -5.45 12.30 -8.10
C MET A 69 -5.44 13.64 -8.86
N GLU A 70 -4.95 14.71 -8.28
CA GLU A 70 -4.69 15.95 -9.01
C GLU A 70 -3.50 15.83 -9.99
N THR A 71 -2.48 15.01 -9.67
CA THR A 71 -1.39 14.74 -10.62
C THR A 71 -1.86 13.87 -11.79
N VAL A 72 -2.84 12.99 -11.61
CA VAL A 72 -3.42 12.18 -12.69
C VAL A 72 -4.04 13.05 -13.78
N LYS A 73 -4.59 14.23 -13.43
CA LYS A 73 -5.11 15.19 -14.42
C LYS A 73 -4.04 15.66 -15.40
N MET A 74 -2.77 15.68 -15.01
CA MET A 74 -1.67 16.09 -15.88
C MET A 74 -1.45 15.10 -17.03
N SER A 75 -1.85 13.84 -16.87
CA SER A 75 -1.72 12.81 -17.90
C SER A 75 -3.03 12.46 -18.59
N PHE A 76 -4.16 12.55 -17.91
CA PHE A 76 -5.45 12.06 -18.43
C PHE A 76 -6.49 13.16 -18.67
N GLY A 77 -6.19 14.41 -18.29
CA GLY A 77 -7.11 15.55 -18.38
C GLY A 77 -8.13 15.59 -17.23
N GLN A 78 -8.93 16.65 -17.18
CA GLN A 78 -9.84 16.95 -16.07
C GLN A 78 -10.92 15.86 -15.85
N LYS A 79 -11.52 15.35 -16.93
CA LYS A 79 -12.57 14.34 -16.86
C LYS A 79 -12.01 12.91 -16.96
N GLY A 80 -10.92 12.71 -17.75
CA GLY A 80 -10.28 11.40 -17.87
C GLY A 80 -9.72 10.89 -16.53
N SER A 81 -9.23 11.80 -15.70
CA SER A 81 -8.72 11.47 -14.36
C SER A 81 -9.79 11.02 -13.37
N LEU A 82 -11.08 11.33 -13.61
CA LEU A 82 -12.17 10.94 -12.71
C LEU A 82 -12.32 9.43 -12.61
N LEU A 83 -12.03 8.69 -13.69
CA LEU A 83 -11.99 7.23 -13.68
C LEU A 83 -11.03 6.72 -12.58
N PHE A 84 -9.81 7.24 -12.58
CA PHE A 84 -8.79 6.81 -11.63
C PHE A 84 -9.06 7.29 -10.20
N ALA A 85 -9.60 8.49 -10.05
CA ALA A 85 -10.00 8.98 -8.74
C ALA A 85 -11.11 8.10 -8.12
N PHE A 86 -12.10 7.69 -8.92
CA PHE A 86 -13.13 6.75 -8.49
C PHE A 86 -12.56 5.38 -8.14
N LEU A 87 -11.71 4.80 -9.02
CA LEU A 87 -11.06 3.51 -8.76
C LEU A 87 -10.15 3.56 -7.53
N ASN A 88 -9.50 4.71 -7.29
CA ASN A 88 -8.69 4.89 -6.09
C ASN A 88 -9.53 4.94 -4.81
N VAL A 89 -10.64 5.66 -4.81
CA VAL A 89 -11.57 5.63 -3.66
C VAL A 89 -12.09 4.20 -3.43
N LEU A 90 -12.42 3.48 -4.49
CA LEU A 90 -12.91 2.10 -4.39
C LEU A 90 -11.87 1.16 -3.80
N GLN A 91 -10.59 1.23 -4.26
CA GLN A 91 -9.54 0.42 -3.66
C GLN A 91 -9.32 0.75 -2.18
N LEU A 92 -9.42 2.03 -1.80
CA LEU A 92 -9.20 2.45 -0.42
C LEU A 92 -10.35 2.02 0.52
N VAL A 93 -11.58 1.93 0.00
CA VAL A 93 -12.68 1.24 0.70
C VAL A 93 -12.34 -0.25 0.88
N GLY A 94 -11.83 -0.90 -0.15
CA GLY A 94 -11.38 -2.30 -0.10
C GLY A 94 -10.27 -2.49 0.94
N TRP A 95 -9.20 -1.68 0.90
CA TRP A 95 -8.14 -1.73 1.90
C TRP A 95 -8.66 -1.48 3.31
N THR A 96 -9.52 -0.48 3.51
CA THR A 96 -10.14 -0.21 4.81
C THR A 96 -10.89 -1.44 5.33
N ALA A 97 -11.65 -2.13 4.49
CA ALA A 97 -12.38 -3.34 4.87
C ALA A 97 -11.43 -4.51 5.18
N ILE A 98 -10.45 -4.78 4.33
CA ILE A 98 -9.45 -5.85 4.51
C ILE A 98 -8.68 -5.65 5.82
N MET A 99 -8.13 -4.45 6.03
CA MET A 99 -7.33 -4.16 7.23
C MET A 99 -8.15 -4.28 8.52
N ILE A 100 -9.41 -3.82 8.53
CA ILE A 100 -10.31 -3.98 9.69
C ILE A 100 -10.62 -5.46 9.90
N TYR A 101 -10.88 -6.23 8.84
CA TYR A 101 -11.16 -7.65 8.92
C TYR A 101 -9.98 -8.44 9.49
N ASP A 102 -8.78 -8.26 8.93
CA ASP A 102 -7.58 -8.97 9.35
C ASP A 102 -7.19 -8.59 10.78
N GLY A 103 -7.26 -7.29 11.11
CA GLY A 103 -7.00 -6.82 12.48
C GLY A 103 -8.01 -7.38 13.49
N ALA A 104 -9.29 -7.47 13.11
CA ALA A 104 -10.33 -8.03 13.96
C ALA A 104 -10.19 -9.55 14.12
N LEU A 105 -9.82 -10.25 13.06
CA LEU A 105 -9.55 -11.68 13.09
C LEU A 105 -8.38 -12.01 14.02
N ALA A 106 -7.27 -11.29 13.86
CA ALA A 106 -6.09 -11.43 14.70
C ALA A 106 -6.38 -11.07 16.17
N ALA A 107 -7.15 -10.01 16.42
CA ALA A 107 -7.54 -9.61 17.76
C ALA A 107 -8.46 -10.65 18.43
N ASP A 108 -9.41 -11.21 17.70
CA ASP A 108 -10.32 -12.22 18.21
C ASP A 108 -9.60 -13.55 18.52
N GLY A 109 -8.56 -13.88 17.77
CA GLY A 109 -7.68 -15.02 18.05
C GLY A 109 -6.91 -14.89 19.38
N VAL A 110 -6.59 -13.66 19.80
CA VAL A 110 -5.94 -13.39 21.09
C VAL A 110 -6.96 -13.30 22.24
N LEU A 111 -8.07 -12.62 22.00
CA LEU A 111 -9.16 -12.46 22.98
C LEU A 111 -10.52 -12.66 22.29
N SER A 112 -11.07 -13.83 22.46
CA SER A 112 -12.30 -14.31 21.80
C SER A 112 -13.55 -13.63 22.38
N VAL A 113 -13.90 -12.45 21.84
CA VAL A 113 -15.16 -11.75 22.16
C VAL A 113 -16.09 -11.65 20.97
N GLY A 114 -15.66 -12.20 19.82
CA GLY A 114 -16.34 -12.18 18.55
C GLY A 114 -15.76 -11.15 17.56
N ARG A 115 -15.37 -11.63 16.38
CA ARG A 115 -14.75 -10.83 15.31
C ARG A 115 -15.51 -9.51 15.02
N TRP A 116 -16.85 -9.57 14.98
CA TRP A 116 -17.67 -8.39 14.71
C TRP A 116 -17.49 -7.27 15.75
N VAL A 117 -17.23 -7.64 17.03
CA VAL A 117 -16.94 -6.67 18.09
C VAL A 117 -15.63 -5.95 17.80
N TRP A 118 -14.59 -6.72 17.42
CA TRP A 118 -13.31 -6.14 17.06
C TRP A 118 -13.38 -5.26 15.81
N CYS A 119 -14.17 -5.64 14.80
CA CYS A 119 -14.42 -4.74 13.65
C CYS A 119 -14.99 -3.40 14.10
N LEU A 120 -15.97 -3.40 15.01
CA LEU A 120 -16.54 -2.15 15.57
C LEU A 120 -15.49 -1.37 16.36
N VAL A 121 -14.74 -2.01 17.23
CA VAL A 121 -13.70 -1.35 18.05
C VAL A 121 -12.67 -0.68 17.15
N ILE A 122 -12.12 -1.39 16.18
CA ILE A 122 -11.13 -0.87 15.23
C ILE A 122 -11.74 0.27 14.40
N GLY A 123 -12.93 0.08 13.84
CA GLY A 123 -13.62 1.09 13.03
C GLY A 123 -13.89 2.38 13.82
N VAL A 124 -14.35 2.29 15.07
CA VAL A 124 -14.54 3.46 15.96
C VAL A 124 -13.21 4.14 16.25
N LEU A 125 -12.14 3.40 16.51
CA LEU A 125 -10.82 3.98 16.73
C LEU A 125 -10.30 4.71 15.50
N ILE A 126 -10.50 4.16 14.28
CA ILE A 126 -10.12 4.85 13.04
C ILE A 126 -10.91 6.16 12.89
N VAL A 127 -12.22 6.14 13.13
CA VAL A 127 -13.05 7.36 13.10
C VAL A 127 -12.55 8.40 14.11
N LEU A 128 -12.23 7.98 15.34
CA LEU A 128 -11.65 8.87 16.35
C LEU A 128 -10.32 9.48 15.86
N TRP A 129 -9.46 8.66 15.25
CA TRP A 129 -8.21 9.12 14.65
C TRP A 129 -8.41 10.18 13.56
N ILE A 130 -9.41 9.96 12.67
CA ILE A 130 -9.80 10.93 11.64
C ILE A 130 -10.32 12.23 12.27
N VAL A 131 -11.13 12.12 13.32
CA VAL A 131 -11.72 13.30 14.00
C VAL A 131 -10.65 14.15 14.68
N ILE A 132 -9.72 13.53 15.39
CA ILE A 132 -8.61 14.19 16.08
C ILE A 132 -7.64 14.82 15.06
N GLY A 133 -7.40 14.14 13.95
CA GLY A 133 -6.54 14.60 12.85
C GLY A 133 -5.04 14.38 13.10
N ILE A 134 -4.32 14.20 12.01
CA ILE A 134 -2.90 13.80 11.95
C ILE A 134 -1.97 14.77 12.73
N THR A 135 -2.27 16.06 12.74
CA THR A 135 -1.43 17.08 13.34
C THR A 135 -1.45 17.06 14.88
N ASN A 136 -2.54 16.54 15.46
CA ASN A 136 -2.73 16.50 16.91
C ASN A 136 -2.24 15.18 17.53
N LEU A 137 -2.06 14.14 16.70
CA LEU A 137 -1.64 12.81 17.12
C LEU A 137 -0.11 12.61 17.16
N GLY A 138 0.70 13.63 16.86
CA GLY A 138 2.13 13.50 16.67
C GLY A 138 2.88 12.77 17.80
N LYS A 139 2.58 13.07 19.07
CA LYS A 139 3.20 12.37 20.21
C LYS A 139 2.68 10.94 20.36
N VAL A 140 1.37 10.73 20.17
CA VAL A 140 0.74 9.41 20.28
C VAL A 140 1.25 8.50 19.17
N ASN A 141 1.39 9.01 17.95
CA ASN A 141 2.00 8.29 16.84
C ASN A 141 3.45 7.87 17.14
N VAL A 142 4.29 8.76 17.68
CA VAL A 142 5.67 8.42 18.04
C VAL A 142 5.71 7.27 19.05
N ILE A 143 4.87 7.33 20.09
CA ILE A 143 4.81 6.27 21.10
C ILE A 143 4.32 4.95 20.47
N ALA A 144 3.25 4.99 19.69
CA ALA A 144 2.70 3.82 19.01
C ALA A 144 3.74 3.18 18.05
N MET A 145 4.41 4.00 17.21
CA MET A 145 5.44 3.52 16.29
C MET A 145 6.66 2.95 17.02
N SER A 146 7.07 3.56 18.15
CA SER A 146 8.16 3.01 18.96
C SER A 146 7.79 1.67 19.60
N ALA A 147 6.56 1.54 20.10
CA ALA A 147 6.06 0.27 20.64
C ALA A 147 5.98 -0.81 19.54
N LEU A 148 5.48 -0.46 18.35
CA LEU A 148 5.46 -1.35 17.19
C LEU A 148 6.86 -1.79 16.79
N PHE A 149 7.83 -0.89 16.75
CA PHE A 149 9.22 -1.23 16.45
C PHE A 149 9.79 -2.24 17.46
N VAL A 150 9.63 -2.00 18.75
CA VAL A 150 10.07 -2.92 19.81
C VAL A 150 9.39 -4.30 19.64
N LEU A 151 8.11 -4.32 19.30
CA LEU A 151 7.39 -5.55 19.06
C LEU A 151 7.97 -6.35 17.90
N THR A 152 8.26 -5.70 16.77
CA THR A 152 8.84 -6.39 15.62
C THR A 152 10.18 -7.03 15.96
N LEU A 153 10.98 -6.41 16.84
CA LEU A 153 12.22 -6.99 17.36
C LEU A 153 11.96 -8.24 18.23
N ILE A 154 10.93 -8.18 19.09
CA ILE A 154 10.54 -9.33 19.93
C ILE A 154 10.05 -10.48 19.07
N LEU A 155 9.16 -10.19 18.08
CA LEU A 155 8.70 -11.20 17.12
C LEU A 155 9.86 -11.84 16.38
N SER A 156 10.80 -11.05 15.88
CA SER A 156 11.97 -11.55 15.18
C SER A 156 12.82 -12.46 16.07
N LYS A 157 13.02 -12.10 17.34
CA LYS A 157 13.72 -12.94 18.29
C LYS A 157 13.02 -14.29 18.44
N VAL A 158 11.72 -14.30 18.70
CA VAL A 158 10.95 -15.52 18.89
C VAL A 158 10.98 -16.42 17.64
N ILE A 159 10.80 -15.83 16.45
CA ILE A 159 10.77 -16.57 15.19
C ILE A 159 12.15 -17.13 14.83
N PHE A 160 13.20 -16.33 14.93
CA PHE A 160 14.51 -16.70 14.38
C PHE A 160 15.50 -17.27 15.42
N LEU A 161 15.33 -17.00 16.71
CA LEU A 161 16.26 -17.43 17.76
C LEU A 161 15.67 -18.49 18.69
N ASP A 162 14.38 -18.42 19.01
CA ASP A 162 13.76 -19.27 20.04
C ASP A 162 12.96 -20.44 19.45
N SER A 163 12.67 -20.46 18.13
CA SER A 163 11.75 -21.44 17.50
C SER A 163 12.32 -22.87 17.37
N GLY A 164 13.58 -23.11 17.65
CA GLY A 164 14.19 -24.44 17.55
C GLY A 164 14.07 -25.10 16.16
N ALA A 165 14.19 -24.34 15.14
CA ALA A 165 13.69 -24.51 13.79
C ALA A 165 14.00 -25.86 13.13
N VAL A 166 12.94 -26.64 12.88
CA VAL A 166 12.92 -27.54 11.72
C VAL A 166 12.24 -26.74 10.60
N GLY A 167 13.03 -26.12 9.72
CA GLY A 167 12.48 -25.34 8.62
C GLY A 167 11.59 -26.20 7.73
N MET A 168 10.42 -25.66 7.33
CA MET A 168 9.62 -26.32 6.29
C MET A 168 10.42 -26.38 5.00
N ALA A 169 10.43 -27.55 4.36
CA ALA A 169 11.02 -27.69 3.04
C ALA A 169 10.22 -26.86 2.03
N ALA A 170 10.93 -26.22 1.09
CA ALA A 170 10.27 -25.59 -0.05
C ALA A 170 9.45 -26.64 -0.83
N ASP A 171 8.20 -26.32 -1.16
CA ASP A 171 7.29 -27.23 -1.88
C ASP A 171 7.05 -26.80 -3.33
N GLU A 172 7.66 -25.67 -3.75
CA GLU A 172 7.56 -25.09 -5.10
C GLU A 172 6.12 -24.81 -5.60
N SER A 173 5.15 -24.73 -4.67
CA SER A 173 3.77 -24.37 -5.02
C SER A 173 3.62 -22.92 -5.48
N MET A 174 4.63 -22.07 -5.23
CA MET A 174 4.71 -20.67 -5.69
C MET A 174 5.94 -20.48 -6.57
N THR A 175 5.79 -19.78 -7.71
CA THR A 175 6.93 -19.42 -8.55
C THR A 175 7.67 -18.22 -7.98
N PHE A 176 8.95 -18.06 -8.34
CA PHE A 176 9.75 -16.91 -7.93
C PHE A 176 9.16 -15.59 -8.45
N GLY A 177 8.66 -15.60 -9.70
CA GLY A 177 8.02 -14.43 -10.30
C GLY A 177 6.75 -14.00 -9.59
N ALA A 178 5.90 -14.95 -9.17
CA ALA A 178 4.72 -14.66 -8.38
C ALA A 178 5.06 -14.05 -7.01
N ALA A 179 6.12 -14.54 -6.36
CA ALA A 179 6.59 -13.99 -5.09
C ALA A 179 7.16 -12.57 -5.25
N VAL A 180 7.92 -12.31 -6.33
CA VAL A 180 8.36 -10.96 -6.67
C VAL A 180 7.17 -10.05 -6.90
N GLU A 181 6.16 -10.49 -7.65
CA GLU A 181 4.96 -9.68 -7.91
C GLU A 181 4.20 -9.33 -6.63
N LEU A 182 3.97 -10.29 -5.72
CA LEU A 182 3.36 -10.01 -4.41
C LEU A 182 4.18 -9.01 -3.59
N SER A 183 5.51 -9.07 -3.71
CA SER A 183 6.41 -8.12 -3.03
C SER A 183 6.45 -6.74 -3.70
N VAL A 184 6.16 -6.63 -5.01
CA VAL A 184 5.96 -5.35 -5.72
C VAL A 184 4.60 -4.75 -5.38
N ALA A 185 3.57 -5.59 -5.26
CA ALA A 185 2.18 -5.17 -5.19
C ALA A 185 1.87 -4.32 -3.94
N MET A 186 2.55 -4.58 -2.81
CA MET A 186 2.36 -3.78 -1.60
C MET A 186 2.83 -2.32 -1.77
N PRO A 187 4.08 -2.02 -2.10
CA PRO A 187 4.45 -0.63 -2.39
C PRO A 187 3.68 -0.06 -3.58
N LEU A 188 3.24 -0.88 -4.55
CA LEU A 188 2.42 -0.47 -5.67
C LEU A 188 1.06 0.10 -5.22
N SER A 189 0.43 -0.50 -4.21
CA SER A 189 -0.85 -0.05 -3.68
C SER A 189 -0.82 1.38 -3.12
N TRP A 190 0.37 1.84 -2.73
CA TRP A 190 0.61 3.19 -2.22
C TRP A 190 0.93 4.23 -3.31
N LEU A 191 1.17 3.81 -4.56
CA LEU A 191 1.51 4.73 -5.65
C LEU A 191 0.44 5.81 -5.88
N PRO A 192 -0.86 5.47 -5.90
CA PRO A 192 -1.91 6.46 -6.09
C PRO A 192 -2.24 7.29 -4.84
N LEU A 193 -1.42 7.18 -3.78
CA LEU A 193 -1.60 7.91 -2.50
C LEU A 193 -0.38 8.74 -2.10
N ILE A 194 0.85 8.33 -2.45
CA ILE A 194 2.08 8.94 -1.92
C ILE A 194 2.13 10.44 -2.12
N SER A 195 1.61 10.94 -3.22
CA SER A 195 1.59 12.37 -3.53
C SER A 195 0.72 13.18 -2.56
N ASP A 196 -0.26 12.56 -1.90
CA ASP A 196 -1.10 13.20 -0.88
C ASP A 196 -0.27 13.66 0.33
N TYR A 197 0.83 12.98 0.60
CA TYR A 197 1.76 13.25 1.69
C TYR A 197 2.95 14.10 1.25
N THR A 198 3.57 13.76 0.12
CA THR A 198 4.79 14.43 -0.34
C THR A 198 4.56 15.84 -0.84
N ARG A 199 3.33 16.20 -1.26
CA ARG A 199 2.95 17.58 -1.60
C ARG A 199 3.11 18.55 -0.43
N GLU A 200 2.93 18.05 0.80
CA GLU A 200 3.01 18.84 2.04
C GLU A 200 4.43 18.93 2.60
N ALA A 201 5.40 18.23 2.03
CA ALA A 201 6.76 18.18 2.54
C ALA A 201 7.52 19.48 2.30
N LYS A 202 8.39 19.89 3.25
CA LYS A 202 9.31 21.03 3.09
C LYS A 202 10.27 20.81 1.93
N GLU A 203 10.88 19.62 1.87
CA GLU A 203 11.84 19.19 0.85
C GLU A 203 11.29 17.96 0.10
N PRO A 204 10.42 18.16 -0.93
CA PRO A 204 9.62 17.07 -1.49
C PRO A 204 10.43 15.87 -1.99
N VAL A 205 11.52 16.11 -2.72
CA VAL A 205 12.32 15.02 -3.31
C VAL A 205 13.00 14.20 -2.21
N LYS A 206 13.60 14.86 -1.21
CA LYS A 206 14.24 14.19 -0.08
C LYS A 206 13.21 13.47 0.79
N ALA A 207 12.05 14.12 1.04
CA ALA A 207 10.97 13.51 1.79
C ALA A 207 10.45 12.25 1.08
N THR A 208 10.27 12.31 -0.24
CA THR A 208 9.87 11.14 -1.03
C THR A 208 10.91 10.03 -0.97
N ALA A 209 12.20 10.35 -1.05
CA ALA A 209 13.28 9.36 -0.95
C ALA A 209 13.26 8.68 0.42
N ILE A 210 13.14 9.46 1.51
CA ILE A 210 13.04 8.92 2.87
C ILE A 210 11.78 8.06 3.01
N SER A 211 10.63 8.51 2.50
CA SER A 211 9.37 7.77 2.53
C SER A 211 9.53 6.41 1.85
N ALA A 212 10.05 6.37 0.62
CA ALA A 212 10.23 5.13 -0.13
C ALA A 212 11.24 4.18 0.52
N VAL A 213 12.37 4.70 1.03
CA VAL A 213 13.40 3.89 1.69
C VAL A 213 12.89 3.34 3.03
N VAL A 214 12.27 4.17 3.87
CA VAL A 214 11.76 3.74 5.18
C VAL A 214 10.65 2.71 4.99
N TYR A 215 9.68 2.98 4.11
CA TYR A 215 8.64 2.01 3.79
C TYR A 215 9.23 0.69 3.27
N GLY A 216 10.12 0.75 2.29
CA GLY A 216 10.71 -0.44 1.69
C GLY A 216 11.47 -1.31 2.68
N VAL A 217 12.28 -0.71 3.57
CA VAL A 217 13.02 -1.45 4.62
C VAL A 217 12.05 -2.08 5.62
N VAL A 218 11.05 -1.33 6.07
CA VAL A 218 10.11 -1.79 7.09
C VAL A 218 9.18 -2.86 6.53
N SER A 219 8.63 -2.66 5.31
CA SER A 219 7.79 -3.65 4.64
C SER A 219 8.55 -4.95 4.36
N CYS A 220 9.79 -4.88 3.82
CA CYS A 220 10.66 -6.05 3.71
C CYS A 220 10.80 -6.80 5.04
N TRP A 221 11.01 -6.05 6.14
CA TRP A 221 11.14 -6.63 7.47
C TRP A 221 9.87 -7.36 7.91
N MET A 222 8.69 -6.78 7.68
CA MET A 222 7.40 -7.41 7.99
C MET A 222 7.17 -8.67 7.15
N TYR A 223 7.48 -8.64 5.85
CA TYR A 223 7.43 -9.82 4.99
C TYR A 223 8.35 -10.93 5.49
N VAL A 224 9.58 -10.59 5.90
CA VAL A 224 10.54 -11.56 6.46
C VAL A 224 10.02 -12.16 7.76
N ILE A 225 9.38 -11.38 8.62
CA ILE A 225 8.71 -11.88 9.83
C ILE A 225 7.61 -12.88 9.47
N GLY A 226 6.71 -12.52 8.54
CA GLY A 226 5.62 -13.41 8.11
C GLY A 226 6.14 -14.70 7.49
N MET A 227 7.04 -14.60 6.53
CA MET A 227 7.67 -15.76 5.89
C MET A 227 8.42 -16.64 6.91
N GLY A 228 9.20 -16.01 7.81
CA GLY A 228 9.91 -16.72 8.86
C GLY A 228 8.97 -17.43 9.82
N ALA A 229 7.86 -16.79 10.21
CA ALA A 229 6.85 -17.42 11.05
C ALA A 229 6.28 -18.69 10.38
N ALA A 230 5.87 -18.58 9.13
CA ALA A 230 5.35 -19.74 8.39
C ALA A 230 6.38 -20.86 8.24
N ILE A 231 7.64 -20.55 7.90
CA ILE A 231 8.71 -21.53 7.70
C ILE A 231 9.12 -22.21 9.01
N TYR A 232 9.34 -21.42 10.08
CA TYR A 232 9.98 -21.92 11.29
C TYR A 232 9.00 -22.37 12.38
N THR A 233 7.77 -21.85 12.38
CA THR A 233 6.76 -22.22 13.38
C THR A 233 5.63 -23.06 12.79
N GLY A 234 5.53 -23.16 11.46
CA GLY A 234 4.40 -23.77 10.74
C GLY A 234 3.10 -22.97 10.90
N GLU A 235 3.18 -21.71 11.33
CA GLU A 235 2.04 -20.89 11.67
C GLU A 235 1.82 -19.79 10.62
N TYR A 236 0.60 -19.73 10.09
CA TYR A 236 0.16 -18.72 9.12
C TYR A 236 -0.81 -17.70 9.74
N ASP A 237 -1.34 -18.01 10.93
CA ASP A 237 -2.25 -17.16 11.67
C ASP A 237 -1.48 -16.21 12.58
N ILE A 238 -1.66 -14.91 12.36
CA ILE A 238 -0.99 -13.84 13.12
C ILE A 238 -1.31 -13.92 14.61
N ALA A 239 -2.57 -14.26 14.97
CA ALA A 239 -2.95 -14.40 16.37
C ALA A 239 -2.15 -15.53 17.05
N GLN A 240 -1.98 -16.67 16.38
CA GLN A 240 -1.19 -17.79 16.89
C GLN A 240 0.29 -17.45 17.00
N ILE A 241 0.82 -16.72 16.02
CA ILE A 241 2.20 -16.21 16.07
C ILE A 241 2.38 -15.33 17.31
N MET A 242 1.45 -14.41 17.58
CA MET A 242 1.49 -13.52 18.75
C MET A 242 1.38 -14.28 20.06
N LEU A 243 0.48 -15.26 20.16
CA LEU A 243 0.30 -16.09 21.35
C LEU A 243 1.54 -16.93 21.63
N LYS A 244 2.08 -17.61 20.62
CA LYS A 244 3.31 -18.42 20.75
C LYS A 244 4.54 -17.58 21.12
N SER A 245 4.56 -16.31 20.72
CA SER A 245 5.62 -15.38 21.13
C SER A 245 5.47 -14.85 22.57
N GLY A 246 4.44 -15.27 23.29
CA GLY A 246 4.21 -14.86 24.67
C GLY A 246 3.71 -13.41 24.84
N LEU A 247 3.28 -12.76 23.75
CA LEU A 247 2.91 -11.35 23.75
C LEU A 247 1.50 -11.09 24.26
N GLY A 248 0.59 -12.08 24.20
CA GLY A 248 -0.77 -12.01 24.76
C GLY A 248 -1.46 -10.64 24.53
N ILE A 249 -1.87 -9.98 25.62
CA ILE A 249 -2.56 -8.67 25.57
C ILE A 249 -1.67 -7.57 24.96
N ALA A 250 -0.36 -7.59 25.14
CA ALA A 250 0.53 -6.63 24.52
C ALA A 250 0.51 -6.77 22.98
N GLY A 251 0.52 -8.01 22.47
CA GLY A 251 0.33 -8.30 21.04
C GLY A 251 -1.01 -7.79 20.53
N LEU A 252 -2.10 -8.00 21.28
CA LEU A 252 -3.43 -7.50 20.95
C LEU A 252 -3.46 -5.96 20.78
N LEU A 253 -2.92 -5.23 21.75
CA LEU A 253 -2.86 -3.76 21.66
C LEU A 253 -2.11 -3.29 20.42
N ILE A 254 -1.05 -4.00 20.05
CA ILE A 254 -0.21 -3.65 18.92
C ILE A 254 -0.92 -3.95 17.60
N ILE A 255 -1.60 -5.10 17.49
CA ILE A 255 -2.46 -5.41 16.36
C ILE A 255 -3.45 -4.27 16.13
N ILE A 256 -4.17 -3.86 17.17
CA ILE A 256 -5.18 -2.80 17.08
C ILE A 256 -4.55 -1.47 16.65
N PHE A 257 -3.48 -1.02 17.32
CA PHE A 257 -2.86 0.26 17.01
C PHE A 257 -2.21 0.29 15.62
N SER A 258 -1.55 -0.79 15.22
CA SER A 258 -1.00 -0.93 13.87
C SER A 258 -2.11 -0.83 12.82
N THR A 259 -3.17 -1.61 12.98
CA THR A 259 -4.31 -1.58 12.07
C THR A 259 -4.94 -0.19 12.00
N VAL A 260 -5.20 0.46 13.13
CA VAL A 260 -5.81 1.80 13.17
C VAL A 260 -4.93 2.84 12.46
N THR A 261 -3.63 2.84 12.71
CA THR A 261 -2.72 3.84 12.13
C THR A 261 -2.53 3.67 10.62
N THR A 262 -2.44 2.44 10.14
CA THR A 262 -2.30 2.17 8.70
C THR A 262 -3.61 2.43 7.96
N THR A 263 -4.73 1.90 8.45
CA THR A 263 -6.05 2.08 7.83
C THR A 263 -6.52 3.54 7.84
N PHE A 264 -6.08 4.32 8.84
CA PHE A 264 -6.30 5.76 8.83
C PHE A 264 -5.71 6.42 7.57
N LEU A 265 -4.53 5.99 7.10
CA LEU A 265 -3.90 6.55 5.89
C LEU A 265 -4.77 6.26 4.64
N ASP A 266 -5.35 5.06 4.55
CA ASP A 266 -6.24 4.68 3.47
C ASP A 266 -7.50 5.55 3.46
N ALA A 267 -8.19 5.63 4.60
CA ALA A 267 -9.40 6.43 4.74
C ALA A 267 -9.14 7.93 4.48
N TYR A 268 -8.02 8.47 4.96
CA TYR A 268 -7.60 9.85 4.72
C TYR A 268 -7.37 10.12 3.22
N SER A 269 -6.63 9.25 2.53
CA SER A 269 -6.39 9.39 1.09
C SER A 269 -7.66 9.15 0.25
N ALA A 270 -8.60 8.32 0.70
CA ALA A 270 -9.92 8.21 0.09
C ALA A 270 -10.67 9.56 0.15
N GLY A 271 -10.59 10.25 1.28
CA GLY A 271 -11.11 11.61 1.44
C GLY A 271 -10.51 12.59 0.45
N ILE A 272 -9.17 12.65 0.35
CA ILE A 272 -8.47 13.53 -0.58
C ILE A 272 -8.82 13.20 -2.04
N SER A 273 -8.86 11.92 -2.40
CA SER A 273 -9.20 11.46 -3.75
C SER A 273 -10.64 11.84 -4.14
N SER A 274 -11.57 11.79 -3.18
CA SER A 274 -12.97 12.18 -3.40
C SER A 274 -13.15 13.66 -3.71
N GLU A 275 -12.32 14.54 -3.14
CA GLU A 275 -12.30 15.97 -3.44
C GLU A 275 -11.90 16.25 -4.90
N SER A 276 -11.11 15.36 -5.50
CA SER A 276 -10.76 15.43 -6.92
C SER A 276 -11.94 15.04 -7.84
N ILE A 277 -12.90 14.25 -7.34
CA ILE A 277 -14.13 13.88 -8.04
C ILE A 277 -15.16 15.00 -7.90
N VAL A 278 -15.44 15.41 -6.68
CA VAL A 278 -16.42 16.44 -6.36
C VAL A 278 -15.81 17.45 -5.39
N ARG A 279 -15.41 18.62 -5.91
CA ARG A 279 -14.73 19.68 -5.15
C ARG A 279 -15.49 20.20 -3.91
N LYS A 280 -16.80 19.97 -3.84
CA LYS A 280 -17.63 20.40 -2.70
C LYS A 280 -17.64 19.41 -1.54
N TRP A 281 -17.13 18.21 -1.75
CA TRP A 281 -17.07 17.21 -0.70
C TRP A 281 -15.99 17.57 0.30
N ASN A 282 -16.27 17.29 1.55
CA ASN A 282 -15.27 17.43 2.62
C ASN A 282 -14.57 16.10 2.82
N GLY A 283 -13.28 16.03 2.52
CA GLY A 283 -12.49 14.82 2.58
C GLY A 283 -12.56 14.13 3.96
N LYS A 284 -12.62 14.89 5.05
CA LYS A 284 -12.78 14.33 6.40
C LYS A 284 -14.11 13.57 6.56
N HIS A 285 -15.22 14.11 6.06
CA HIS A 285 -16.50 13.42 6.12
C HIS A 285 -16.51 12.16 5.23
N VAL A 286 -15.90 12.23 4.04
CA VAL A 286 -15.77 11.06 3.17
C VAL A 286 -14.90 10.00 3.82
N ALA A 287 -13.78 10.36 4.47
CA ALA A 287 -12.94 9.42 5.21
C ALA A 287 -13.74 8.66 6.29
N ILE A 288 -14.60 9.37 7.03
CA ILE A 288 -15.50 8.74 8.03
C ILE A 288 -16.48 7.78 7.34
N VAL A 289 -17.11 8.19 6.24
CA VAL A 289 -18.05 7.34 5.50
C VAL A 289 -17.35 6.09 4.95
N VAL A 290 -16.15 6.24 4.40
CA VAL A 290 -15.32 5.11 3.93
C VAL A 290 -15.01 4.15 5.07
N THR A 291 -14.64 4.68 6.25
CA THR A 291 -14.39 3.85 7.43
C THR A 291 -15.64 3.09 7.88
N VAL A 292 -16.81 3.75 7.90
CA VAL A 292 -18.07 3.08 8.25
C VAL A 292 -18.41 1.97 7.24
N ILE A 293 -18.32 2.26 5.94
CA ILE A 293 -18.55 1.26 4.89
C ILE A 293 -17.57 0.09 5.02
N GLY A 294 -16.27 0.37 5.19
CA GLY A 294 -15.24 -0.66 5.39
C GLY A 294 -15.50 -1.51 6.65
N THR A 295 -15.92 -0.87 7.75
CA THR A 295 -16.26 -1.59 8.99
C THR A 295 -17.43 -2.54 8.79
N VAL A 296 -18.52 -2.07 8.15
CA VAL A 296 -19.68 -2.91 7.84
C VAL A 296 -19.31 -4.03 6.89
N ALA A 297 -18.53 -3.75 5.84
CA ALA A 297 -18.06 -4.77 4.91
C ALA A 297 -17.22 -5.84 5.62
N ALA A 298 -16.29 -5.46 6.50
CA ALA A 298 -15.48 -6.36 7.31
C ALA A 298 -16.31 -7.24 8.25
N MET A 299 -17.44 -6.75 8.74
CA MET A 299 -18.35 -7.52 9.59
C MET A 299 -19.13 -8.60 8.84
N VAL A 300 -19.57 -8.29 7.61
CA VAL A 300 -20.55 -9.11 6.88
C VAL A 300 -19.94 -9.98 5.79
N TYR A 301 -18.73 -9.65 5.32
CA TYR A 301 -18.06 -10.34 4.21
C TYR A 301 -16.65 -10.80 4.60
N PRO A 302 -16.24 -12.04 4.27
CA PRO A 302 -14.88 -12.51 4.47
C PRO A 302 -13.93 -11.85 3.46
N MET A 303 -12.87 -11.21 3.94
CA MET A 303 -11.89 -10.48 3.11
C MET A 303 -10.60 -11.27 2.91
N ASP A 304 -10.71 -12.60 2.73
CA ASP A 304 -9.55 -13.51 2.74
C ASP A 304 -8.71 -13.49 1.45
N ASN A 305 -9.24 -12.89 0.36
CA ASN A 305 -8.56 -12.92 -0.95
C ASN A 305 -7.77 -11.65 -1.24
N ILE A 306 -6.76 -11.37 -0.41
CA ILE A 306 -5.88 -10.21 -0.59
C ILE A 306 -5.06 -10.30 -1.90
N THR A 307 -4.70 -11.50 -2.35
CA THR A 307 -3.86 -11.70 -3.54
C THR A 307 -4.56 -11.22 -4.81
N ASP A 308 -5.81 -11.63 -5.03
CA ASP A 308 -6.59 -11.18 -6.20
C ASP A 308 -6.84 -9.67 -6.16
N PHE A 309 -7.05 -9.13 -4.96
CA PHE A 309 -7.19 -7.69 -4.77
C PHE A 309 -5.92 -6.93 -5.14
N LEU A 310 -4.75 -7.41 -4.72
CA LEU A 310 -3.45 -6.84 -5.09
C LEU A 310 -3.22 -6.88 -6.61
N TYR A 311 -3.52 -7.99 -7.27
CA TYR A 311 -3.41 -8.09 -8.73
C TYR A 311 -4.40 -7.18 -9.48
N LEU A 312 -5.60 -6.98 -8.93
CA LEU A 312 -6.55 -6.02 -9.49
C LEU A 312 -5.98 -4.59 -9.41
N ILE A 313 -5.47 -4.20 -8.23
CA ILE A 313 -4.81 -2.90 -8.02
C ILE A 313 -3.64 -2.74 -8.99
N GLY A 314 -2.78 -3.74 -9.10
CA GLY A 314 -1.64 -3.74 -10.03
C GLY A 314 -2.08 -3.47 -11.47
N SER A 315 -3.09 -4.20 -11.95
CA SER A 315 -3.60 -4.05 -13.33
C SER A 315 -4.15 -2.66 -13.64
N VAL A 316 -4.71 -1.97 -12.64
CA VAL A 316 -5.28 -0.62 -12.78
C VAL A 316 -4.21 0.47 -12.67
N PHE A 317 -3.41 0.41 -11.61
CA PHE A 317 -2.56 1.53 -11.22
C PHE A 317 -1.13 1.45 -11.77
N ALA A 318 -0.60 0.27 -12.08
CA ALA A 318 0.73 0.18 -12.71
C ALA A 318 0.77 0.89 -14.06
N PRO A 319 -0.13 0.63 -15.03
CA PRO A 319 -0.12 1.35 -16.30
C PRO A 319 -0.48 2.83 -16.14
N MET A 320 -1.35 3.20 -15.18
CA MET A 320 -1.65 4.60 -14.90
C MET A 320 -0.40 5.37 -14.48
N ILE A 321 0.36 4.85 -13.51
CA ILE A 321 1.58 5.47 -12.99
C ILE A 321 2.69 5.44 -14.06
N ALA A 322 2.79 4.40 -14.86
CA ALA A 322 3.74 4.32 -15.97
C ALA A 322 3.55 5.49 -16.95
N ILE A 323 2.30 5.81 -17.30
CA ILE A 323 1.96 6.96 -18.15
C ILE A 323 2.32 8.27 -17.47
N GLN A 324 2.03 8.44 -16.16
CA GLN A 324 2.41 9.64 -15.43
C GLN A 324 3.92 9.84 -15.37
N ILE A 325 4.69 8.77 -15.15
CA ILE A 325 6.16 8.80 -15.18
C ILE A 325 6.66 9.20 -16.57
N ALA A 326 6.12 8.59 -17.64
CA ALA A 326 6.48 8.92 -19.02
C ALA A 326 6.17 10.38 -19.34
N ASP A 327 4.97 10.86 -19.04
CA ASP A 327 4.57 12.24 -19.28
C ASP A 327 5.43 13.25 -18.53
N PHE A 328 5.64 13.02 -17.22
CA PHE A 328 6.34 13.99 -16.38
C PHE A 328 7.85 14.01 -16.61
N PHE A 329 8.50 12.85 -16.66
CA PHE A 329 9.97 12.78 -16.72
C PHE A 329 10.52 12.73 -18.14
N LEU A 330 9.83 12.05 -19.08
CA LEU A 330 10.34 11.85 -20.43
C LEU A 330 9.77 12.86 -21.43
N LEU A 331 8.44 12.99 -21.47
CA LEU A 331 7.73 13.80 -22.46
C LEU A 331 7.57 15.27 -22.04
N LYS A 332 7.70 15.58 -20.74
CA LYS A 332 7.49 16.92 -20.16
C LYS A 332 6.12 17.50 -20.55
N ARG A 333 5.08 16.65 -20.54
CA ARG A 333 3.73 16.98 -20.99
C ARG A 333 2.81 17.20 -19.79
N ASP A 334 1.92 18.21 -19.92
CA ASP A 334 0.84 18.47 -18.98
C ASP A 334 -0.47 18.64 -19.75
N ALA A 335 -1.38 17.69 -19.59
CA ALA A 335 -2.71 17.67 -20.21
C ALA A 335 -3.81 18.21 -19.26
N SER A 336 -3.46 18.83 -18.15
CA SER A 336 -4.43 19.31 -17.15
C SER A 336 -5.40 20.37 -17.66
N SER A 337 -5.08 21.06 -18.77
CA SER A 337 -5.98 21.99 -19.45
C SER A 337 -7.03 21.31 -20.34
N GLN A 338 -6.84 20.05 -20.69
CA GLN A 338 -7.74 19.27 -21.54
C GLN A 338 -8.86 18.63 -20.71
N ASN A 339 -10.02 18.40 -21.34
CA ASN A 339 -11.09 17.63 -20.71
C ASN A 339 -10.70 16.14 -20.59
N VAL A 340 -10.23 15.56 -21.69
CA VAL A 340 -9.86 14.14 -21.77
C VAL A 340 -8.63 14.00 -22.66
N GLN A 341 -7.60 13.30 -22.18
CA GLN A 341 -6.48 12.89 -23.02
C GLN A 341 -6.72 11.44 -23.49
N LEU A 342 -7.43 11.33 -24.63
CA LEU A 342 -7.91 10.06 -25.14
C LEU A 342 -6.76 9.08 -25.46
N THR A 343 -5.65 9.57 -26.03
CA THR A 343 -4.48 8.74 -26.34
C THR A 343 -3.97 8.03 -25.07
N ASN A 344 -3.85 8.73 -23.95
CA ASN A 344 -3.38 8.14 -22.71
C ASN A 344 -4.39 7.16 -22.10
N LEU A 345 -5.70 7.39 -22.25
CA LEU A 345 -6.70 6.40 -21.84
C LEU A 345 -6.63 5.11 -22.67
N ILE A 346 -6.38 5.23 -23.97
CA ILE A 346 -6.16 4.05 -24.83
C ILE A 346 -4.87 3.32 -24.44
N VAL A 347 -3.78 4.06 -24.20
CA VAL A 347 -2.51 3.48 -23.75
C VAL A 347 -2.69 2.79 -22.40
N TRP A 348 -3.44 3.39 -21.47
CA TRP A 348 -3.77 2.77 -20.18
C TRP A 348 -4.57 1.47 -20.36
N LEU A 349 -5.58 1.46 -21.25
CA LEU A 349 -6.36 0.25 -21.52
C LEU A 349 -5.47 -0.86 -22.10
N ILE A 350 -4.54 -0.51 -23.00
CA ILE A 350 -3.54 -1.47 -23.53
C ILE A 350 -2.70 -2.00 -22.37
N GLY A 351 -2.16 -1.15 -21.50
CA GLY A 351 -1.39 -1.57 -20.34
C GLY A 351 -2.20 -2.48 -19.40
N PHE A 352 -3.43 -2.10 -19.08
CA PHE A 352 -4.33 -2.96 -18.28
C PHE A 352 -4.47 -4.38 -18.90
N LEU A 353 -4.69 -4.47 -20.21
CA LEU A 353 -4.79 -5.75 -20.89
C LEU A 353 -3.45 -6.51 -20.91
N VAL A 354 -2.34 -5.81 -21.12
CA VAL A 354 -0.99 -6.40 -21.05
C VAL A 354 -0.72 -6.97 -19.66
N TYR A 355 -1.01 -6.24 -18.60
CA TYR A 355 -0.85 -6.74 -17.23
C TYR A 355 -1.65 -8.02 -17.01
N ARG A 356 -2.94 -8.04 -17.43
CA ARG A 356 -3.81 -9.22 -17.30
C ARG A 356 -3.30 -10.41 -18.11
N MET A 357 -2.68 -10.18 -19.29
CA MET A 357 -2.03 -11.23 -20.08
C MET A 357 -0.75 -11.75 -19.40
N LEU A 358 0.07 -10.85 -18.84
CA LEU A 358 1.30 -11.22 -18.15
C LEU A 358 1.04 -12.08 -16.89
N MET A 359 -0.12 -11.96 -16.26
CA MET A 359 -0.51 -12.83 -15.13
C MET A 359 -0.55 -14.32 -15.49
N HIS A 360 -0.62 -14.66 -16.79
CA HIS A 360 -0.57 -16.05 -17.27
C HIS A 360 0.84 -16.50 -17.69
N VAL A 361 1.85 -15.64 -17.50
CA VAL A 361 3.24 -15.89 -17.87
C VAL A 361 4.10 -15.78 -16.61
N ASP A 362 4.88 -16.82 -16.32
CA ASP A 362 5.82 -16.75 -15.19
C ASP A 362 7.02 -15.86 -15.56
N MET A 363 6.97 -14.62 -15.07
CA MET A 363 8.01 -13.61 -15.29
C MET A 363 8.89 -13.48 -14.05
N PRO A 364 10.21 -13.75 -14.12
CA PRO A 364 11.08 -13.72 -12.93
C PRO A 364 11.12 -12.41 -12.16
N VAL A 365 10.74 -11.31 -12.80
CA VAL A 365 10.69 -9.94 -12.21
C VAL A 365 9.27 -9.49 -11.85
N GLY A 366 8.32 -10.43 -11.84
CA GLY A 366 6.90 -10.13 -11.67
C GLY A 366 6.27 -9.51 -12.91
N ASN A 367 4.98 -9.20 -12.83
CA ASN A 367 4.18 -8.69 -13.96
C ASN A 367 4.25 -7.17 -14.08
N THR A 368 4.34 -6.48 -12.96
CA THR A 368 4.28 -5.01 -12.86
C THR A 368 5.42 -4.32 -13.61
N LEU A 369 6.67 -4.77 -13.44
CA LEU A 369 7.81 -4.11 -14.09
C LEU A 369 7.77 -4.21 -15.63
N PRO A 370 7.54 -5.40 -16.24
CA PRO A 370 7.37 -5.51 -17.69
C PRO A 370 6.19 -4.71 -18.21
N ASP A 371 5.04 -4.76 -17.52
CA ASP A 371 3.86 -3.97 -17.90
C ASP A 371 4.15 -2.48 -17.95
N MET A 372 4.74 -1.93 -16.89
CA MET A 372 5.09 -0.51 -16.84
C MET A 372 6.09 -0.12 -17.92
N ALA A 373 7.08 -0.97 -18.21
CA ALA A 373 8.05 -0.72 -19.28
C ALA A 373 7.36 -0.66 -20.66
N ILE A 374 6.49 -1.63 -20.94
CA ILE A 374 5.71 -1.69 -22.20
C ILE A 374 4.79 -0.47 -22.27
N THR A 375 4.04 -0.17 -21.22
CA THR A 375 3.10 0.95 -21.18
C THR A 375 3.82 2.30 -21.37
N MET A 376 4.97 2.52 -20.73
CA MET A 376 5.79 3.72 -20.95
C MET A 376 6.27 3.83 -22.40
N LEU A 377 6.75 2.72 -22.97
CA LEU A 377 7.19 2.68 -24.37
C LEU A 377 6.05 3.05 -25.33
N VAL A 378 4.89 2.42 -25.17
CA VAL A 378 3.69 2.69 -25.98
C VAL A 378 3.25 4.15 -25.80
N CYS A 379 3.28 4.70 -24.59
CA CYS A 379 2.96 6.11 -24.31
C CYS A 379 3.89 7.06 -25.08
N VAL A 380 5.20 6.81 -25.04
CA VAL A 380 6.20 7.63 -25.74
C VAL A 380 6.03 7.57 -27.26
N VAL A 381 5.82 6.37 -27.81
CA VAL A 381 5.60 6.18 -29.25
C VAL A 381 4.32 6.86 -29.72
N ALA A 382 3.20 6.61 -29.02
CA ALA A 382 1.91 7.22 -29.33
C ALA A 382 1.96 8.77 -29.30
N SER A 383 2.73 9.33 -28.35
CA SER A 383 2.92 10.77 -28.22
C SER A 383 3.70 11.37 -29.39
N LYS A 384 4.65 10.66 -30.01
CA LYS A 384 5.41 11.12 -31.18
C LYS A 384 4.54 11.10 -32.44
N VAL A 385 3.82 10.01 -32.65
CA VAL A 385 2.91 9.87 -33.83
C VAL A 385 1.79 10.92 -33.80
N GLY A 386 1.28 11.28 -32.62
CA GLY A 386 0.27 12.33 -32.48
C GLY A 386 0.75 13.77 -32.69
N LYS A 387 2.07 14.02 -32.68
CA LYS A 387 2.65 15.35 -32.97
C LYS A 387 2.93 15.58 -34.47
N GLU A 388 2.97 14.52 -35.25
CA GLU A 388 3.19 14.57 -36.70
C GLU A 388 1.87 14.74 -37.49
N ARG A 389 0.74 14.77 -36.80
CA ARG A 389 -0.58 15.10 -37.36
C ARG A 389 -1.08 16.44 -36.79
#